data_921f26dbbd03d709cf7eef2dad5a0bca
#
_entry.id   921f26dbbd03d709cf7eef2dad5a0bca
#
_cell.length_a   1.000
_cell.length_b   1.000
_cell.length_c   1.000
_cell.angle_alpha   90.00
_cell.angle_beta   90.00
_cell.angle_gamma   90.00
#
_symmetry.space_group_name_H-M   'P 1'
#
loop_
_entity.id
_entity.type
_entity.pdbx_description
1 polymer ?
#
loop_
_entity_poly.entity_id
_entity_poly.type
_entity_poly.pdbx_seq_one_letter_code
_entity_poly.pdbx_strand_id
1 'polypeptide(L)'
;GTVDATSLVALFGEEAVCAETTAEGCVLFPAAEQWAAQVNEAMVGGRCEGMAVMAQRLFSNSASLIDLDPAAKTTFALSKDDSDVVDAIDFWWTTQMFVPVQEAYIAFHEYQPSEVAKELAAGIASGKDYTLAIYSDEGSGHSITPFAVVFNGKTYAISVYDNNYPGTVQQIVVDPETERWSYAAGATTPGAPTDGWSGGKSTIDLTPMAARAVPTSAPFTDSATKGSTRGNISNLLVTSADADTIVGVALTIDGKIYDTTDRKTVLPDGIYSRPLLGAGLSGNGSSVIVDRDRVPAFEADGVARARDTNETRDDAAYTMSIDSDGTPRVTVRTSTGPREDDRSTFRADTEGGVEVAPPPGHEADVNMANGYNNFNAPVPDGGSFN
;
A
#
# COMPACT_ATOMS: atom_id res chain seq x y z
N GLY A 1 0.51 -17.41 5.71
CA GLY A 1 0.29 -16.48 6.80
C GLY A 1 -0.89 -15.56 6.52
N THR A 2 -1.41 -15.01 7.55
CA THR A 2 -2.50 -14.02 7.50
C THR A 2 -2.28 -13.01 8.61
N VAL A 3 -2.69 -11.78 8.39
CA VAL A 3 -2.77 -10.77 9.45
C VAL A 3 -4.00 -11.07 10.28
N ASP A 4 -3.79 -11.45 11.53
CA ASP A 4 -4.78 -11.86 12.51
C ASP A 4 -4.85 -10.91 13.71
N ALA A 5 -5.62 -11.26 14.73
CA ALA A 5 -5.74 -10.48 15.96
C ALA A 5 -4.40 -10.28 16.67
N THR A 6 -3.53 -11.29 16.66
CA THR A 6 -2.20 -11.20 17.29
C THR A 6 -1.32 -10.18 16.57
N SER A 7 -1.34 -10.23 15.25
CA SER A 7 -0.63 -9.28 14.38
C SER A 7 -1.15 -7.85 14.61
N LEU A 8 -2.47 -7.65 14.68
CA LEU A 8 -3.07 -6.34 14.88
C LEU A 8 -2.75 -5.75 16.26
N VAL A 9 -2.76 -6.57 17.31
CA VAL A 9 -2.35 -6.16 18.66
C VAL A 9 -0.88 -5.70 18.67
N ALA A 10 0.00 -6.43 17.97
CA ALA A 10 1.40 -6.05 17.87
C ALA A 10 1.62 -4.77 17.06
N LEU A 11 0.80 -4.55 16.01
CA LEU A 11 0.88 -3.37 15.15
C LEU A 11 0.35 -2.10 15.82
N PHE A 12 -0.79 -2.19 16.53
CA PHE A 12 -1.58 -1.02 16.94
C PHE A 12 -1.85 -0.95 18.45
N GLY A 13 -1.56 -2.02 19.19
CA GLY A 13 -1.90 -2.14 20.59
C GLY A 13 -3.31 -2.69 20.84
N GLU A 14 -3.49 -3.37 21.97
CA GLU A 14 -4.74 -4.04 22.35
C GLU A 14 -5.94 -3.08 22.43
N GLU A 15 -5.75 -1.92 23.05
CA GLU A 15 -6.81 -0.90 23.21
C GLU A 15 -7.36 -0.38 21.88
N ALA A 16 -6.57 -0.40 20.80
CA ALA A 16 -6.97 0.10 19.50
C ALA A 16 -7.70 -0.94 18.65
N VAL A 17 -7.53 -2.24 18.96
CA VAL A 17 -8.02 -3.31 18.07
C VAL A 17 -8.97 -4.28 18.74
N CYS A 18 -8.95 -4.44 20.09
CA CYS A 18 -9.75 -5.41 20.79
C CYS A 18 -11.01 -4.80 21.40
N ALA A 19 -12.17 -5.33 21.04
CA ALA A 19 -13.43 -5.03 21.72
C ALA A 19 -13.49 -5.69 23.09
N GLU A 20 -12.87 -6.87 23.22
CA GLU A 20 -12.81 -7.65 24.46
C GLU A 20 -11.53 -8.52 24.43
N THR A 21 -10.92 -8.72 25.60
CA THR A 21 -9.84 -9.68 25.78
C THR A 21 -10.35 -10.81 26.64
N THR A 22 -10.39 -12.02 26.08
CA THR A 22 -10.85 -13.24 26.73
C THR A 22 -9.67 -14.16 27.04
N ALA A 23 -9.94 -15.32 27.65
CA ALA A 23 -8.91 -16.35 27.87
C ALA A 23 -8.41 -16.96 26.55
N GLU A 24 -9.21 -16.90 25.49
CA GLU A 24 -8.88 -17.37 24.16
C GLU A 24 -8.15 -16.30 23.31
N GLY A 25 -8.08 -15.06 23.76
CA GLY A 25 -7.37 -13.95 23.12
C GLY A 25 -8.23 -12.72 22.87
N CYS A 26 -7.75 -11.88 21.96
CA CYS A 26 -8.40 -10.63 21.55
C CYS A 26 -9.58 -10.89 20.60
N VAL A 27 -10.75 -10.39 20.96
CA VAL A 27 -11.91 -10.27 20.05
C VAL A 27 -11.80 -8.90 19.38
N LEU A 28 -11.62 -8.87 18.07
CA LEU A 28 -11.40 -7.62 17.33
C LEU A 28 -12.65 -6.73 17.31
N PHE A 29 -12.40 -5.42 17.29
CA PHE A 29 -13.43 -4.48 16.85
C PHE A 29 -13.80 -4.74 15.38
N PRO A 30 -15.04 -4.50 14.97
CA PRO A 30 -15.46 -4.69 13.57
C PRO A 30 -14.61 -3.93 12.55
N ALA A 31 -14.17 -2.71 12.84
CA ALA A 31 -13.29 -1.94 11.95
C ALA A 31 -11.91 -2.60 11.78
N ALA A 32 -11.36 -3.16 12.86
CA ALA A 32 -10.10 -3.89 12.83
C ALA A 32 -10.21 -5.19 12.03
N GLU A 33 -11.32 -5.93 12.21
CA GLU A 33 -11.61 -7.15 11.46
C GLU A 33 -11.75 -6.88 9.95
N GLN A 34 -12.51 -5.85 9.58
CA GLN A 34 -12.65 -5.42 8.18
C GLN A 34 -11.32 -5.00 7.56
N TRP A 35 -10.51 -4.25 8.30
CA TRP A 35 -9.19 -3.83 7.83
C TRP A 35 -8.27 -5.03 7.62
N ALA A 36 -8.21 -5.96 8.56
CA ALA A 36 -7.42 -7.19 8.42
C ALA A 36 -7.86 -8.02 7.21
N ALA A 37 -9.17 -8.19 7.00
CA ALA A 37 -9.70 -8.90 5.85
C ALA A 37 -9.25 -8.26 4.53
N GLN A 38 -9.32 -6.93 4.42
CA GLN A 38 -8.93 -6.18 3.25
C GLN A 38 -7.41 -6.24 2.99
N VAL A 39 -6.60 -6.18 4.05
CA VAL A 39 -5.14 -6.35 3.99
C VAL A 39 -4.77 -7.75 3.49
N ASN A 40 -5.41 -8.78 4.04
CA ASN A 40 -5.19 -10.16 3.60
C ASN A 40 -5.58 -10.38 2.13
N GLU A 41 -6.66 -9.75 1.67
CA GLU A 41 -7.07 -9.72 0.27
C GLU A 41 -5.99 -9.10 -0.63
N ALA A 42 -5.42 -7.97 -0.23
CA ALA A 42 -4.38 -7.27 -0.99
C ALA A 42 -3.07 -8.05 -1.09
N MET A 43 -2.73 -8.87 -0.09
CA MET A 43 -1.49 -9.69 -0.09
C MET A 43 -1.49 -10.82 -1.11
N VAL A 44 -2.62 -11.17 -1.71
CA VAL A 44 -2.71 -12.17 -2.79
C VAL A 44 -1.82 -11.78 -3.97
N GLY A 45 -1.66 -10.48 -4.26
CA GLY A 45 -0.79 -9.96 -5.31
C GLY A 45 0.71 -10.10 -5.06
N GLY A 46 1.12 -10.57 -3.87
CA GLY A 46 2.53 -10.79 -3.51
C GLY A 46 2.98 -9.99 -2.29
N ARG A 47 4.22 -10.24 -1.85
CA ARG A 47 4.74 -9.81 -0.55
C ARG A 47 6.11 -9.13 -0.61
N CYS A 48 6.51 -8.57 -1.76
CA CYS A 48 7.87 -8.01 -1.93
C CYS A 48 8.20 -6.90 -0.90
N GLU A 49 7.22 -6.09 -0.51
CA GLU A 49 7.42 -5.05 0.51
C GLU A 49 7.79 -5.65 1.87
N GLY A 50 7.06 -6.68 2.32
CA GLY A 50 7.38 -7.38 3.57
C GLY A 50 8.74 -8.08 3.52
N MET A 51 9.07 -8.69 2.39
CA MET A 51 10.38 -9.30 2.16
C MET A 51 11.51 -8.27 2.21
N ALA A 52 11.34 -7.11 1.58
CA ALA A 52 12.34 -6.04 1.60
C ALA A 52 12.53 -5.48 3.02
N VAL A 53 11.44 -5.27 3.76
CA VAL A 53 11.51 -4.84 5.17
C VAL A 53 12.22 -5.87 6.04
N MET A 54 11.88 -7.16 5.91
CA MET A 54 12.54 -8.23 6.67
C MET A 54 14.01 -8.37 6.29
N ALA A 55 14.36 -8.26 5.01
CA ALA A 55 15.75 -8.27 4.57
C ALA A 55 16.55 -7.11 5.19
N GLN A 56 15.97 -5.90 5.24
CA GLN A 56 16.60 -4.75 5.88
C GLN A 56 16.77 -4.96 7.38
N ARG A 57 15.76 -5.50 8.07
CA ARG A 57 15.82 -5.80 9.50
C ARG A 57 16.89 -6.83 9.86
N LEU A 58 17.03 -7.87 9.04
CA LEU A 58 18.08 -8.87 9.19
C LEU A 58 19.47 -8.27 8.90
N PHE A 59 19.58 -7.43 7.90
CA PHE A 59 20.83 -6.75 7.54
C PHE A 59 21.30 -5.79 8.65
N SER A 60 20.40 -5.03 9.25
CA SER A 60 20.70 -4.09 10.34
C SER A 60 20.75 -4.74 11.73
N ASN A 61 20.60 -6.06 11.82
CA ASN A 61 20.51 -6.82 13.08
C ASN A 61 19.34 -6.38 14.00
N SER A 62 18.30 -5.78 13.45
CA SER A 62 17.04 -5.50 14.17
C SER A 62 16.04 -6.66 14.14
N ALA A 63 16.37 -7.74 13.46
CA ALA A 63 15.77 -9.07 13.51
C ALA A 63 16.87 -10.13 13.48
N SER A 64 16.57 -11.33 13.96
CA SER A 64 17.52 -12.46 14.01
C SER A 64 17.01 -13.61 13.16
N LEU A 65 17.89 -14.22 12.36
CA LEU A 65 17.57 -15.43 11.59
C LEU A 65 17.16 -16.60 12.50
N ILE A 66 17.80 -16.72 13.66
CA ILE A 66 17.54 -17.82 14.60
C ILE A 66 16.14 -17.74 15.24
N ASP A 67 15.54 -16.55 15.28
CA ASP A 67 14.19 -16.36 15.79
C ASP A 67 13.13 -16.76 14.73
N LEU A 68 13.50 -16.76 13.44
CA LEU A 68 12.64 -17.14 12.33
C LEU A 68 12.80 -18.63 11.99
N ASP A 69 14.05 -19.09 11.84
CA ASP A 69 14.41 -20.47 11.59
C ASP A 69 15.77 -20.77 12.26
N PRO A 70 15.82 -21.53 13.36
CA PRO A 70 17.07 -21.87 14.04
C PRO A 70 18.09 -22.63 13.18
N ALA A 71 17.66 -23.22 12.07
CA ALA A 71 18.54 -23.95 11.14
C ALA A 71 19.09 -23.04 10.03
N ALA A 72 18.47 -21.89 9.77
CA ALA A 72 18.89 -20.97 8.74
C ALA A 72 20.19 -20.25 9.11
N LYS A 73 21.14 -20.21 8.19
CA LYS A 73 22.42 -19.50 8.34
C LYS A 73 22.51 -18.24 7.48
N THR A 74 21.57 -18.06 6.58
CA THR A 74 21.50 -16.92 5.66
C THR A 74 20.03 -16.60 5.39
N THR A 75 19.72 -15.36 5.03
CA THR A 75 18.37 -14.97 4.61
C THR A 75 17.83 -15.82 3.48
N PHE A 76 18.69 -16.25 2.57
CA PHE A 76 18.32 -17.13 1.46
C PHE A 76 17.91 -18.55 1.91
N ALA A 77 18.35 -18.99 3.08
CA ALA A 77 17.98 -20.31 3.61
C ALA A 77 16.61 -20.34 4.29
N LEU A 78 15.99 -19.16 4.53
CA LEU A 78 14.62 -19.08 5.07
C LEU A 78 13.63 -19.67 4.06
N SER A 79 12.74 -20.52 4.54
CA SER A 79 11.73 -21.14 3.69
C SER A 79 10.47 -20.27 3.61
N LYS A 80 9.98 -20.05 2.41
CA LYS A 80 8.67 -19.46 2.16
C LYS A 80 7.48 -20.34 2.58
N ASP A 81 7.76 -21.61 2.92
CA ASP A 81 6.77 -22.57 3.40
C ASP A 81 6.77 -22.67 4.95
N ASP A 82 7.68 -21.94 5.61
CA ASP A 82 7.73 -21.81 7.06
C ASP A 82 6.75 -20.74 7.53
N SER A 83 5.84 -21.08 8.47
CA SER A 83 4.81 -20.17 8.96
C SER A 83 5.39 -18.94 9.64
N ASP A 84 6.43 -19.09 10.46
CA ASP A 84 7.01 -17.98 11.24
C ASP A 84 7.68 -16.97 10.29
N VAL A 85 8.30 -17.46 9.22
CA VAL A 85 8.87 -16.62 8.15
C VAL A 85 7.78 -15.87 7.40
N VAL A 86 6.71 -16.58 7.01
CA VAL A 86 5.61 -16.00 6.25
C VAL A 86 4.85 -14.98 7.11
N ASP A 87 4.56 -15.30 8.37
CA ASP A 87 3.86 -14.40 9.29
C ASP A 87 4.67 -13.13 9.56
N ALA A 88 6.01 -13.24 9.68
CA ALA A 88 6.88 -12.07 9.79
C ALA A 88 6.87 -11.21 8.53
N ILE A 89 6.87 -11.82 7.34
CA ILE A 89 6.77 -11.10 6.06
C ILE A 89 5.42 -10.40 5.96
N ASP A 90 4.32 -11.08 6.27
CA ASP A 90 2.97 -10.55 6.21
C ASP A 90 2.77 -9.39 7.20
N PHE A 91 3.28 -9.54 8.42
CA PHE A 91 3.30 -8.47 9.42
C PHE A 91 3.99 -7.21 8.90
N TRP A 92 5.20 -7.33 8.35
CA TRP A 92 5.95 -6.18 7.87
C TRP A 92 5.42 -5.63 6.55
N TRP A 93 4.75 -6.45 5.75
CA TRP A 93 4.07 -6.01 4.53
C TRP A 93 2.96 -5.01 4.84
N THR A 94 2.20 -5.21 5.94
CA THR A 94 1.12 -4.31 6.33
C THR A 94 1.58 -2.90 6.64
N THR A 95 2.85 -2.73 7.05
CA THR A 95 3.38 -1.43 7.45
C THR A 95 3.42 -0.40 6.32
N GLN A 96 3.29 -0.82 5.06
CA GLN A 96 3.17 0.11 3.92
C GLN A 96 1.90 0.98 3.99
N MET A 97 0.90 0.57 4.76
CA MET A 97 -0.34 1.32 4.98
C MET A 97 -0.28 2.26 6.19
N PHE A 98 0.82 2.31 6.92
CA PHE A 98 0.97 3.25 8.02
C PHE A 98 1.05 4.69 7.53
N VAL A 99 0.38 5.60 8.25
CA VAL A 99 0.41 7.04 7.92
C VAL A 99 1.84 7.58 7.76
N PRO A 100 2.81 7.29 8.66
CA PRO A 100 4.19 7.76 8.47
C PRO A 100 4.87 7.19 7.22
N VAL A 101 4.52 5.97 6.80
CA VAL A 101 5.05 5.36 5.57
C VAL A 101 4.46 6.03 4.33
N GLN A 102 3.16 6.33 4.35
CA GLN A 102 2.48 7.07 3.29
C GLN A 102 3.02 8.51 3.19
N GLU A 103 3.26 9.17 4.30
CA GLU A 103 3.90 10.51 4.32
C GLU A 103 5.31 10.48 3.73
N ALA A 104 6.10 9.45 4.03
CA ALA A 104 7.42 9.28 3.41
C ALA A 104 7.31 9.05 1.90
N TYR A 105 6.38 8.20 1.45
CA TYR A 105 6.11 8.02 0.02
C TYR A 105 5.81 9.34 -0.66
N ILE A 106 4.89 10.15 -0.12
CA ILE A 106 4.51 11.44 -0.69
C ILE A 106 5.72 12.38 -0.77
N ALA A 107 6.54 12.42 0.29
CA ALA A 107 7.70 13.29 0.34
C ALA A 107 8.74 12.94 -0.73
N PHE A 108 9.04 11.64 -0.91
CA PHE A 108 10.03 11.18 -1.89
C PHE A 108 9.49 11.12 -3.32
N HIS A 109 8.17 10.98 -3.49
CA HIS A 109 7.52 10.95 -4.80
C HIS A 109 7.73 12.24 -5.61
N GLU A 110 7.98 13.35 -4.94
CA GLU A 110 8.30 14.64 -5.57
C GLU A 110 9.77 14.77 -5.99
N TYR A 111 10.65 13.86 -5.54
CA TYR A 111 12.08 13.92 -5.83
C TYR A 111 12.39 13.45 -7.25
N GLN A 112 13.44 14.04 -7.82
CA GLN A 112 14.09 13.48 -9.01
C GLN A 112 14.86 12.21 -8.63
N PRO A 113 15.06 11.25 -9.54
CA PRO A 113 15.85 10.05 -9.26
C PRO A 113 17.24 10.32 -8.68
N SER A 114 17.92 11.36 -9.13
CA SER A 114 19.22 11.75 -8.59
C SER A 114 19.15 12.29 -7.16
N GLU A 115 18.04 12.94 -6.79
CA GLU A 115 17.81 13.42 -5.42
C GLU A 115 17.55 12.25 -4.48
N VAL A 116 16.75 11.25 -4.92
CA VAL A 116 16.55 10.00 -4.19
C VAL A 116 17.87 9.28 -3.94
N ALA A 117 18.74 9.15 -4.97
CA ALA A 117 20.06 8.53 -4.83
C ALA A 117 20.96 9.27 -3.84
N LYS A 118 20.94 10.61 -3.85
CA LYS A 118 21.72 11.46 -2.91
C LYS A 118 21.21 11.33 -1.48
N GLU A 119 19.88 11.37 -1.28
CA GLU A 119 19.28 11.20 0.03
C GLU A 119 19.59 9.81 0.60
N LEU A 120 19.48 8.76 -0.22
CA LEU A 120 19.83 7.40 0.18
C LEU A 120 21.31 7.31 0.59
N ALA A 121 22.24 7.90 -0.21
CA ALA A 121 23.65 7.92 0.12
C ALA A 121 23.94 8.62 1.44
N ALA A 122 23.33 9.79 1.67
CA ALA A 122 23.46 10.56 2.91
C ALA A 122 22.84 9.80 4.10
N GLY A 123 21.69 9.18 3.89
CA GLY A 123 21.01 8.39 4.89
C GLY A 123 21.83 7.19 5.34
N ILE A 124 22.31 6.36 4.42
CA ILE A 124 23.20 5.22 4.71
C ILE A 124 24.46 5.70 5.45
N ALA A 125 25.09 6.76 5.01
CA ALA A 125 26.28 7.32 5.66
C ALA A 125 26.02 7.80 7.09
N SER A 126 24.77 8.15 7.42
CA SER A 126 24.33 8.54 8.78
C SER A 126 23.71 7.40 9.60
N GLY A 127 23.75 6.17 9.08
CA GLY A 127 23.20 4.98 9.76
C GLY A 127 21.69 4.88 9.71
N LYS A 128 21.04 5.52 8.72
CA LYS A 128 19.60 5.33 8.46
C LYS A 128 19.39 4.15 7.50
N ASP A 129 18.36 3.38 7.76
CA ASP A 129 17.93 2.25 6.97
C ASP A 129 16.67 2.60 6.16
N TYR A 130 16.58 2.04 4.95
CA TYR A 130 15.46 2.27 4.03
C TYR A 130 15.04 0.99 3.32
N THR A 131 13.76 0.90 2.93
CA THR A 131 13.35 0.14 1.74
C THR A 131 13.27 1.08 0.55
N LEU A 132 13.41 0.54 -0.65
CA LEU A 132 13.34 1.29 -1.89
C LEU A 132 12.27 0.68 -2.80
N ALA A 133 11.31 1.49 -3.19
CA ALA A 133 10.29 1.11 -4.15
C ALA A 133 10.63 1.67 -5.54
N ILE A 134 10.45 0.86 -6.56
CA ILE A 134 10.55 1.25 -7.96
C ILE A 134 9.26 0.92 -8.69
N TYR A 135 8.86 1.82 -9.59
CA TYR A 135 7.67 1.67 -10.43
C TYR A 135 8.09 1.84 -11.88
N SER A 136 7.89 0.81 -12.71
CA SER A 136 8.21 0.91 -14.12
C SER A 136 7.28 1.88 -14.85
N ASP A 137 7.72 2.40 -15.98
CA ASP A 137 6.86 3.21 -16.87
C ASP A 137 5.62 2.44 -17.37
N GLU A 138 5.66 1.09 -17.32
CA GLU A 138 4.58 0.18 -17.73
C GLU A 138 3.58 -0.12 -16.61
N GLY A 139 3.82 0.38 -15.40
CA GLY A 139 2.86 0.23 -14.32
C GLY A 139 3.16 -0.83 -13.27
N SER A 140 4.25 -1.59 -13.41
CA SER A 140 4.66 -2.55 -12.38
C SER A 140 5.40 -1.87 -11.23
N GLY A 141 5.26 -2.39 -10.01
CA GLY A 141 5.95 -1.91 -8.81
C GLY A 141 6.69 -3.05 -8.09
N HIS A 142 7.83 -2.74 -7.50
CA HIS A 142 8.63 -3.69 -6.72
C HIS A 142 9.33 -3.00 -5.56
N SER A 143 9.48 -3.72 -4.45
CA SER A 143 10.20 -3.26 -3.27
C SER A 143 11.44 -4.10 -3.04
N ILE A 144 12.55 -3.44 -2.79
CA ILE A 144 13.88 -4.02 -2.63
C ILE A 144 14.65 -3.32 -1.50
N THR A 145 15.77 -3.93 -1.09
CA THR A 145 16.56 -3.45 0.04
C THR A 145 17.85 -2.80 -0.45
N PRO A 146 17.97 -1.47 -0.40
CA PRO A 146 19.20 -0.77 -0.78
C PRO A 146 20.23 -0.83 0.36
N PHE A 147 21.52 -0.99 0.02
CA PHE A 147 22.56 -1.06 1.04
C PHE A 147 23.84 -0.25 0.70
N ALA A 148 24.02 0.22 -0.53
CA ALA A 148 25.12 1.08 -0.91
C ALA A 148 24.77 1.97 -2.11
N VAL A 149 25.39 3.14 -2.16
CA VAL A 149 25.31 4.05 -3.31
C VAL A 149 26.71 4.50 -3.69
N VAL A 150 27.06 4.40 -4.97
CA VAL A 150 28.34 4.85 -5.52
C VAL A 150 28.07 5.80 -6.68
N PHE A 151 28.69 7.01 -6.62
CA PHE A 151 28.71 7.92 -7.76
C PHE A 151 30.04 7.76 -8.50
N ASN A 152 30.00 7.42 -9.77
CA ASN A 152 31.19 7.18 -10.60
C ASN A 152 31.67 8.41 -11.39
N GLY A 153 31.15 9.61 -11.09
CA GLY A 153 31.39 10.86 -11.82
C GLY A 153 30.38 11.12 -12.94
N LYS A 154 29.54 10.15 -13.29
CA LYS A 154 28.51 10.25 -14.32
C LYS A 154 27.14 9.77 -13.84
N THR A 155 27.08 8.60 -13.25
CA THR A 155 25.84 7.97 -12.77
C THR A 155 25.96 7.54 -11.31
N TYR A 156 24.81 7.42 -10.62
CA TYR A 156 24.73 6.73 -9.35
C TYR A 156 24.43 5.25 -9.59
N ALA A 157 25.14 4.36 -8.92
CA ALA A 157 24.84 2.94 -8.83
C ALA A 157 24.34 2.66 -7.42
N ILE A 158 23.07 2.31 -7.27
CA ILE A 158 22.45 1.89 -6.01
C ILE A 158 22.53 0.38 -5.97
N SER A 159 23.33 -0.17 -5.07
CA SER A 159 23.41 -1.62 -4.84
C SER A 159 22.25 -2.06 -3.96
N VAL A 160 21.53 -3.07 -4.40
CA VAL A 160 20.33 -3.59 -3.74
C VAL A 160 20.40 -5.11 -3.55
N TYR A 161 19.82 -5.58 -2.45
CA TYR A 161 19.38 -6.97 -2.32
C TYR A 161 17.95 -7.05 -2.84
N ASP A 162 17.74 -7.95 -3.78
CA ASP A 162 16.42 -8.25 -4.32
C ASP A 162 16.07 -9.69 -3.95
N ASN A 163 14.96 -9.89 -3.28
CA ASN A 163 14.47 -11.20 -2.85
C ASN A 163 14.08 -12.12 -4.02
N ASN A 164 13.87 -11.56 -5.23
CA ASN A 164 13.69 -12.35 -6.46
C ASN A 164 15.01 -12.89 -7.03
N TYR A 165 16.15 -12.31 -6.63
CA TYR A 165 17.48 -12.68 -7.09
C TYR A 165 18.44 -12.92 -5.91
N PRO A 166 18.09 -13.86 -5.00
CA PRO A 166 18.89 -14.10 -3.80
C PRO A 166 20.31 -14.54 -4.14
N GLY A 167 21.27 -14.13 -3.33
CA GLY A 167 22.69 -14.45 -3.51
C GLY A 167 23.41 -13.64 -4.60
N THR A 168 22.73 -12.69 -5.25
CA THR A 168 23.28 -11.84 -6.30
C THR A 168 23.01 -10.36 -5.97
N VAL A 169 24.05 -9.54 -5.96
CA VAL A 169 23.90 -8.09 -5.84
C VAL A 169 23.32 -7.54 -7.14
N GLN A 170 22.20 -6.85 -7.04
CA GLN A 170 21.61 -6.14 -8.15
C GLN A 170 21.91 -4.63 -8.06
N GLN A 171 21.74 -3.90 -9.15
CA GLN A 171 22.00 -2.47 -9.19
C GLN A 171 20.92 -1.71 -9.94
N ILE A 172 20.46 -0.62 -9.33
CA ILE A 172 19.72 0.44 -10.01
C ILE A 172 20.74 1.49 -10.44
N VAL A 173 20.72 1.84 -11.71
CA VAL A 173 21.55 2.92 -12.26
C VAL A 173 20.70 4.16 -12.42
N VAL A 174 21.13 5.28 -11.82
CA VAL A 174 20.47 6.58 -11.93
C VAL A 174 21.35 7.53 -12.72
N ASP A 175 20.84 8.07 -13.80
CA ASP A 175 21.49 9.08 -14.62
C ASP A 175 20.99 10.49 -14.23
N PRO A 176 21.81 11.32 -13.57
CA PRO A 176 21.41 12.66 -13.15
C PRO A 176 21.33 13.69 -14.29
N GLU A 177 21.79 13.36 -15.48
CA GLU A 177 21.68 14.25 -16.66
C GLU A 177 20.26 14.14 -17.27
N THR A 178 19.74 12.91 -17.32
CA THR A 178 18.42 12.63 -17.90
C THR A 178 17.31 12.49 -16.85
N GLU A 179 17.69 12.45 -15.55
CA GLU A 179 16.79 12.14 -14.42
C GLU A 179 16.00 10.85 -14.64
N ARG A 180 16.69 9.83 -15.16
CA ARG A 180 16.14 8.49 -15.39
C ARG A 180 16.89 7.46 -14.55
N TRP A 181 16.16 6.44 -14.12
CA TRP A 181 16.75 5.25 -13.54
C TRP A 181 16.48 4.05 -14.43
N SER A 182 17.33 3.02 -14.31
CA SER A 182 17.16 1.71 -14.94
C SER A 182 17.54 0.59 -13.99
N TYR A 183 16.84 -0.53 -14.10
CA TYR A 183 17.05 -1.74 -13.32
C TYR A 183 16.99 -2.95 -14.25
N ALA A 184 18.15 -3.57 -14.51
CA ALA A 184 18.29 -4.61 -15.52
C ALA A 184 17.75 -5.97 -15.07
N ALA A 185 17.65 -6.23 -13.75
CA ALA A 185 17.24 -7.54 -13.26
C ALA A 185 15.78 -7.88 -13.59
N GLY A 186 14.90 -6.90 -13.70
CA GLY A 186 13.47 -7.13 -13.85
C GLY A 186 12.88 -7.85 -12.63
N ALA A 187 11.63 -7.62 -12.32
CA ALA A 187 11.08 -8.11 -11.06
C ALA A 187 10.05 -9.25 -11.22
N THR A 188 9.66 -9.57 -12.45
CA THR A 188 8.51 -10.45 -12.70
C THR A 188 8.85 -11.93 -12.73
N THR A 189 10.07 -12.29 -13.15
CA THR A 189 10.47 -13.70 -13.26
C THR A 189 11.90 -13.86 -12.79
N PRO A 190 12.12 -14.39 -11.57
CA PRO A 190 13.46 -14.64 -11.07
C PRO A 190 14.27 -15.51 -12.02
N GLY A 191 15.49 -15.07 -12.34
CA GLY A 191 16.39 -15.81 -13.21
C GLY A 191 16.09 -15.76 -14.72
N ALA A 192 15.01 -15.09 -15.14
CA ALA A 192 14.75 -14.81 -16.55
C ALA A 192 15.26 -13.40 -16.92
N PRO A 193 16.08 -13.23 -17.97
CA PRO A 193 16.42 -11.92 -18.46
C PRO A 193 15.16 -11.23 -18.97
N THR A 194 14.91 -10.04 -18.47
CA THR A 194 13.85 -9.14 -18.95
C THR A 194 14.50 -7.96 -19.64
N ASP A 195 13.73 -7.18 -20.39
CA ASP A 195 14.22 -5.94 -21.00
C ASP A 195 14.59 -4.87 -19.95
N GLY A 196 14.46 -5.23 -18.67
CA GLY A 196 14.70 -4.36 -17.53
C GLY A 196 13.57 -3.36 -17.32
N TRP A 197 13.64 -2.70 -16.17
CA TRP A 197 12.73 -1.62 -15.83
C TRP A 197 13.43 -0.27 -15.91
N SER A 198 12.67 0.75 -16.21
CA SER A 198 13.14 2.13 -16.18
C SER A 198 12.01 3.06 -15.73
N GLY A 199 12.40 4.22 -15.24
CA GLY A 199 11.47 5.25 -14.85
C GLY A 199 12.16 6.60 -14.66
N GLY A 200 11.39 7.58 -14.25
CA GLY A 200 11.84 8.94 -14.01
C GLY A 200 11.35 9.48 -12.67
N LYS A 201 11.03 10.76 -12.62
CA LYS A 201 10.41 11.38 -11.44
C LYS A 201 9.15 10.62 -11.03
N SER A 202 8.88 10.53 -9.74
CA SER A 202 7.70 9.87 -9.17
C SER A 202 7.63 8.36 -9.40
N THR A 203 8.74 7.71 -9.78
CA THR A 203 8.79 6.26 -10.02
C THR A 203 9.89 5.55 -9.23
N ILE A 204 10.52 6.23 -8.28
CA ILE A 204 11.50 5.68 -7.34
C ILE A 204 11.35 6.39 -5.99
N ASP A 205 11.08 5.63 -4.93
CA ASP A 205 10.76 6.18 -3.62
C ASP A 205 11.55 5.46 -2.52
N LEU A 206 11.88 6.22 -1.46
CA LEU A 206 12.47 5.68 -0.24
C LEU A 206 11.42 5.59 0.86
N THR A 207 11.46 4.53 1.64
CA THR A 207 10.74 4.46 2.91
C THR A 207 11.75 4.26 4.03
N PRO A 208 11.93 5.26 4.93
CA PRO A 208 12.76 5.10 6.11
C PRO A 208 12.22 4.00 7.01
N MET A 209 13.07 3.11 7.50
CA MET A 209 12.64 2.05 8.44
C MET A 209 12.05 2.62 9.73
N ALA A 210 12.45 3.82 10.14
CA ALA A 210 11.89 4.52 11.29
C ALA A 210 10.40 4.87 11.14
N ALA A 211 9.89 5.01 9.90
CA ALA A 211 8.47 5.25 9.63
C ALA A 211 7.60 4.00 9.91
N ARG A 212 8.22 2.83 10.08
CA ARG A 212 7.57 1.54 10.36
C ARG A 212 7.60 1.15 11.83
N ALA A 213 7.78 2.13 12.72
CA ALA A 213 7.79 1.85 14.15
C ALA A 213 6.46 1.27 14.64
N VAL A 214 6.50 0.25 15.46
CA VAL A 214 5.34 -0.40 16.07
C VAL A 214 5.47 -0.36 17.60
N PRO A 215 4.38 -0.22 18.35
CA PRO A 215 3.02 0.02 17.84
C PRO A 215 2.85 1.44 17.27
N THR A 216 1.87 1.59 16.39
CA THR A 216 1.49 2.88 15.78
C THR A 216 -0.03 3.09 15.87
N SER A 217 -0.53 4.26 15.50
CA SER A 217 -1.97 4.51 15.43
C SER A 217 -2.62 3.64 14.35
N ALA A 218 -3.74 3.00 14.70
CA ALA A 218 -4.49 2.20 13.75
C ALA A 218 -5.18 3.09 12.71
N PRO A 219 -5.09 2.77 11.40
CA PRO A 219 -5.61 3.64 10.33
C PRO A 219 -7.13 3.77 10.32
N PHE A 220 -7.83 2.90 11.05
CA PHE A 220 -9.29 2.84 11.17
C PHE A 220 -9.83 3.39 12.50
N THR A 221 -9.04 4.17 13.23
CA THR A 221 -9.46 4.80 14.49
C THR A 221 -9.32 6.32 14.41
N ASP A 222 -10.09 7.04 15.23
CA ASP A 222 -10.03 8.52 15.33
C ASP A 222 -8.64 9.06 15.70
N SER A 223 -7.75 8.20 16.17
CA SER A 223 -6.37 8.58 16.49
C SER A 223 -5.42 8.48 15.32
N ALA A 224 -5.84 7.86 14.21
CA ALA A 224 -4.98 7.66 13.04
C ALA A 224 -4.47 8.96 12.43
N THR A 225 -5.33 9.97 12.40
CA THR A 225 -5.02 11.29 11.83
C THR A 225 -4.45 12.27 12.84
N LYS A 226 -4.63 12.05 14.15
CA LYS A 226 -4.10 12.93 15.22
C LYS A 226 -2.57 13.06 15.26
N GLY A 227 -1.86 12.16 14.60
CA GLY A 227 -0.40 12.21 14.45
C GLY A 227 0.06 12.62 13.06
N SER A 228 -0.86 12.82 12.11
CA SER A 228 -0.54 13.28 10.77
C SER A 228 -0.09 14.74 10.80
N THR A 229 1.02 15.03 10.16
CA THR A 229 1.49 16.40 9.92
C THR A 229 0.64 17.12 8.87
N ARG A 230 -0.28 16.40 8.22
CA ARG A 230 -1.08 16.90 7.08
C ARG A 230 -2.49 17.35 7.43
N GLY A 231 -2.92 17.22 8.70
CA GLY A 231 -4.24 17.67 9.12
C GLY A 231 -5.37 16.71 8.76
N ASN A 232 -6.46 17.21 8.21
CA ASN A 232 -7.67 16.47 7.89
C ASN A 232 -7.49 15.64 6.61
N ILE A 233 -7.37 14.32 6.72
CA ILE A 233 -7.21 13.41 5.57
C ILE A 233 -8.34 12.40 5.49
N SER A 234 -8.69 12.00 4.26
CA SER A 234 -9.42 10.77 3.97
C SER A 234 -8.48 9.77 3.31
N ASN A 235 -8.50 8.53 3.76
CA ASN A 235 -7.73 7.45 3.18
C ASN A 235 -8.68 6.44 2.54
N LEU A 236 -8.59 6.29 1.23
CA LEU A 236 -9.33 5.28 0.48
C LEU A 236 -8.40 4.09 0.26
N LEU A 237 -8.86 2.90 0.62
CA LEU A 237 -8.16 1.66 0.36
C LEU A 237 -9.02 0.80 -0.56
N VAL A 238 -8.47 0.44 -1.72
CA VAL A 238 -9.13 -0.46 -2.69
C VAL A 238 -8.29 -1.71 -2.83
N THR A 239 -8.90 -2.87 -2.68
CA THR A 239 -8.23 -4.17 -2.74
C THR A 239 -9.03 -5.17 -3.57
N SER A 240 -8.36 -6.17 -4.11
CA SER A 240 -8.98 -7.30 -4.81
C SER A 240 -8.27 -8.59 -4.44
N ALA A 241 -9.02 -9.67 -4.33
CA ALA A 241 -8.47 -11.03 -4.20
C ALA A 241 -8.03 -11.62 -5.55
N ASP A 242 -8.31 -10.97 -6.66
CA ASP A 242 -7.93 -11.41 -8.01
C ASP A 242 -6.53 -10.88 -8.36
N ALA A 243 -5.55 -11.79 -8.42
CA ALA A 243 -4.15 -11.46 -8.69
C ALA A 243 -3.91 -10.83 -10.08
N ASP A 244 -4.82 -11.04 -11.03
CA ASP A 244 -4.71 -10.52 -12.39
C ASP A 244 -5.36 -9.13 -12.56
N THR A 245 -5.80 -8.55 -11.45
CA THR A 245 -6.51 -7.26 -11.44
C THR A 245 -5.67 -6.16 -10.79
N ILE A 246 -5.62 -5.00 -11.43
CA ILE A 246 -5.17 -3.74 -10.85
C ILE A 246 -6.42 -3.00 -10.38
N VAL A 247 -6.43 -2.56 -9.14
CA VAL A 247 -7.54 -1.79 -8.58
C VAL A 247 -7.11 -0.41 -8.10
N GLY A 248 -8.02 0.54 -8.17
CA GLY A 248 -7.83 1.91 -7.72
C GLY A 248 -9.14 2.67 -7.68
N VAL A 249 -9.09 3.98 -7.76
CA VAL A 249 -10.27 4.83 -7.76
C VAL A 249 -10.27 5.82 -8.93
N ALA A 250 -11.44 6.13 -9.45
CA ALA A 250 -11.67 7.30 -10.26
C ALA A 250 -12.23 8.41 -9.34
N LEU A 251 -11.43 9.45 -9.11
CA LEU A 251 -11.82 10.60 -8.30
C LEU A 251 -12.47 11.66 -9.18
N THR A 252 -13.67 12.09 -8.81
CA THR A 252 -14.33 13.25 -9.44
C THR A 252 -14.20 14.46 -8.50
N ILE A 253 -13.49 15.49 -8.96
CA ILE A 253 -13.23 16.72 -8.23
C ILE A 253 -13.58 17.88 -9.15
N ASP A 254 -14.50 18.76 -8.74
CA ASP A 254 -14.97 19.88 -9.55
C ASP A 254 -15.42 19.47 -10.96
N GLY A 255 -16.05 18.29 -11.07
CA GLY A 255 -16.56 17.73 -12.33
C GLY A 255 -15.50 17.15 -13.26
N LYS A 256 -14.23 17.08 -12.84
CA LYS A 256 -13.17 16.43 -13.58
C LYS A 256 -12.79 15.08 -12.95
N ILE A 257 -12.64 14.06 -13.80
CA ILE A 257 -12.31 12.69 -13.38
C ILE A 257 -10.79 12.47 -13.44
N TYR A 258 -10.25 11.84 -12.38
CA TYR A 258 -8.86 11.44 -12.23
C TYR A 258 -8.78 9.96 -11.87
N ASP A 259 -8.40 9.13 -12.81
CA ASP A 259 -8.26 7.69 -12.63
C ASP A 259 -6.88 7.35 -12.05
N THR A 260 -6.84 6.82 -10.83
CA THR A 260 -5.57 6.48 -10.15
C THR A 260 -4.92 5.21 -10.69
N THR A 261 -5.62 4.42 -11.50
CA THR A 261 -5.04 3.25 -12.18
C THR A 261 -4.31 3.64 -13.46
N ASP A 262 -4.60 4.81 -14.02
CA ASP A 262 -3.84 5.37 -15.14
C ASP A 262 -2.66 6.22 -14.62
N ARG A 263 -1.46 5.69 -14.67
CA ARG A 263 -0.24 6.37 -14.23
C ARG A 263 0.12 7.63 -15.01
N LYS A 264 -0.51 7.88 -16.14
CA LYS A 264 -0.35 9.13 -16.91
C LYS A 264 -1.25 10.23 -16.34
N THR A 265 -2.19 9.88 -15.49
CA THR A 265 -3.05 10.84 -14.81
C THR A 265 -2.23 11.66 -13.84
N VAL A 266 -2.16 12.96 -14.07
CA VAL A 266 -1.58 13.91 -13.12
C VAL A 266 -2.65 14.25 -12.10
N LEU A 267 -2.46 13.76 -10.87
CA LEU A 267 -3.36 14.03 -9.76
C LEU A 267 -3.26 15.50 -9.32
N PRO A 268 -4.36 16.12 -8.87
CA PRO A 268 -4.32 17.48 -8.31
C PRO A 268 -3.56 17.51 -6.99
N ASP A 269 -3.08 18.70 -6.63
CA ASP A 269 -2.42 18.93 -5.34
C ASP A 269 -3.35 18.54 -4.18
N GLY A 270 -2.80 17.80 -3.21
CA GLY A 270 -3.56 17.23 -2.10
C GLY A 270 -4.11 15.83 -2.34
N ILE A 271 -3.90 15.25 -3.53
CA ILE A 271 -4.26 13.86 -3.83
C ILE A 271 -3.00 13.04 -4.08
N TYR A 272 -2.90 11.90 -3.41
CA TYR A 272 -1.77 11.00 -3.51
C TYR A 272 -2.26 9.57 -3.67
N SER A 273 -1.77 8.88 -4.68
CA SER A 273 -2.12 7.47 -4.93
C SER A 273 -0.87 6.61 -4.87
N ARG A 274 -0.91 5.58 -4.05
CA ARG A 274 0.16 4.59 -3.91
C ARG A 274 -0.38 3.20 -4.17
N PRO A 275 0.13 2.48 -5.19
CA PRO A 275 -0.16 1.06 -5.32
C PRO A 275 0.48 0.30 -4.14
N LEU A 276 -0.21 -0.71 -3.62
CA LEU A 276 0.36 -1.63 -2.65
C LEU A 276 1.36 -2.55 -3.35
N LEU A 277 2.56 -2.67 -2.78
CA LEU A 277 3.66 -3.36 -3.42
C LEU A 277 3.60 -4.87 -3.17
N GLY A 278 3.58 -5.64 -4.23
CA GLY A 278 3.54 -7.08 -4.26
C GLY A 278 4.77 -7.70 -4.95
N ALA A 279 4.72 -8.94 -5.40
CA ALA A 279 5.85 -9.73 -5.91
C ALA A 279 6.27 -9.35 -7.34
N GLY A 280 6.87 -8.20 -7.52
CA GLY A 280 7.37 -7.72 -8.82
C GLY A 280 6.32 -7.00 -9.67
N LEU A 281 5.10 -6.95 -9.19
CA LEU A 281 3.99 -6.18 -9.73
C LEU A 281 3.43 -5.32 -8.62
N SER A 282 2.58 -4.37 -8.93
CA SER A 282 1.75 -3.73 -7.91
C SER A 282 0.97 -4.82 -7.19
N GLY A 283 0.84 -4.72 -5.88
CA GLY A 283 -0.04 -5.60 -5.10
C GLY A 283 -1.50 -5.44 -5.56
N ASN A 284 -2.36 -6.30 -5.03
CA ASN A 284 -3.78 -6.26 -5.35
C ASN A 284 -4.50 -5.16 -4.56
N GLY A 285 -3.95 -3.96 -4.56
CA GLY A 285 -4.54 -2.85 -3.86
C GLY A 285 -3.89 -1.52 -4.19
N SER A 286 -4.61 -0.46 -3.83
CA SER A 286 -4.18 0.92 -3.94
C SER A 286 -4.66 1.70 -2.72
N SER A 287 -3.79 2.52 -2.16
CA SER A 287 -4.12 3.50 -1.12
C SER A 287 -4.12 4.89 -1.74
N VAL A 288 -5.23 5.60 -1.60
CA VAL A 288 -5.39 6.98 -2.10
C VAL A 288 -5.66 7.89 -0.92
N ILE A 289 -4.80 8.86 -0.73
CA ILE A 289 -4.89 9.85 0.35
C ILE A 289 -5.41 11.16 -0.23
N VAL A 290 -6.47 11.68 0.37
CA VAL A 290 -7.06 12.97 0.03
C VAL A 290 -6.86 13.93 1.21
N ASP A 291 -6.11 15.00 0.99
CA ASP A 291 -5.97 16.12 1.94
C ASP A 291 -7.24 16.97 1.87
N ARG A 292 -8.10 16.85 2.88
CA ARG A 292 -9.42 17.50 2.95
C ARG A 292 -9.35 19.02 3.11
N ASP A 293 -8.22 19.52 3.56
CA ASP A 293 -8.00 20.97 3.64
C ASP A 293 -7.79 21.59 2.26
N ARG A 294 -7.31 20.79 1.29
CA ARG A 294 -7.10 21.20 -0.10
C ARG A 294 -8.20 20.73 -1.04
N VAL A 295 -8.76 19.55 -0.75
CA VAL A 295 -9.83 18.92 -1.54
C VAL A 295 -11.00 18.61 -0.59
N PRO A 296 -11.80 19.60 -0.24
CA PRO A 296 -12.84 19.47 0.78
C PRO A 296 -14.00 18.56 0.36
N ALA A 297 -14.24 18.42 -0.95
CA ALA A 297 -15.29 17.56 -1.49
C ALA A 297 -14.79 16.77 -2.70
N PHE A 298 -15.17 15.49 -2.79
CA PHE A 298 -14.87 14.61 -3.92
C PHE A 298 -15.90 13.49 -4.01
N GLU A 299 -15.96 12.86 -5.19
CA GLU A 299 -16.58 11.54 -5.38
C GLU A 299 -15.49 10.54 -5.76
N ALA A 300 -15.60 9.30 -5.31
CA ALA A 300 -14.62 8.25 -5.56
C ALA A 300 -15.32 6.94 -5.97
N ASP A 301 -15.14 6.54 -7.19
CA ASP A 301 -15.62 5.25 -7.72
C ASP A 301 -14.49 4.24 -7.78
N GLY A 302 -14.74 2.99 -7.39
CA GLY A 302 -13.77 1.91 -7.56
C GLY A 302 -13.54 1.61 -9.03
N VAL A 303 -12.28 1.37 -9.41
CA VAL A 303 -11.87 1.00 -10.78
C VAL A 303 -11.08 -0.29 -10.73
N ALA A 304 -11.39 -1.22 -11.64
CA ALA A 304 -10.62 -2.44 -11.85
C ALA A 304 -10.15 -2.54 -13.31
N ARG A 305 -8.90 -2.96 -13.52
CA ARG A 305 -8.29 -3.16 -14.85
C ARG A 305 -7.57 -4.49 -14.90
N ALA A 306 -7.58 -5.11 -16.07
CA ALA A 306 -6.76 -6.29 -16.33
C ALA A 306 -5.27 -5.91 -16.28
N ARG A 307 -4.49 -6.67 -15.54
CA ARG A 307 -3.05 -6.42 -15.35
C ARG A 307 -2.27 -6.49 -16.66
N ASP A 308 -2.62 -7.45 -17.54
CA ASP A 308 -1.90 -7.72 -18.77
C ASP A 308 -2.16 -6.71 -19.89
N THR A 309 -3.41 -6.25 -20.01
CA THR A 309 -3.84 -5.40 -21.12
C THR A 309 -4.14 -3.97 -20.69
N ASN A 310 -4.28 -3.73 -19.41
CA ASN A 310 -4.74 -2.47 -18.83
C ASN A 310 -6.16 -2.06 -19.27
N GLU A 311 -6.93 -3.01 -19.81
CA GLU A 311 -8.33 -2.80 -20.15
C GLU A 311 -9.20 -2.81 -18.89
N THR A 312 -10.30 -2.06 -18.88
CA THR A 312 -11.27 -2.07 -17.80
C THR A 312 -11.87 -3.47 -17.65
N ARG A 313 -11.93 -3.97 -16.40
CA ARG A 313 -12.55 -5.24 -16.05
C ARG A 313 -13.86 -5.00 -15.32
N ASP A 314 -14.94 -5.34 -15.99
CA ASP A 314 -16.29 -5.22 -15.42
C ASP A 314 -16.69 -6.46 -14.60
N ASP A 315 -15.87 -7.53 -14.63
CA ASP A 315 -16.11 -8.80 -13.94
C ASP A 315 -15.27 -8.98 -12.66
N ALA A 316 -14.36 -8.05 -12.38
CA ALA A 316 -13.47 -8.18 -11.23
C ALA A 316 -14.12 -7.66 -9.94
N ALA A 317 -14.17 -8.52 -8.92
CA ALA A 317 -14.59 -8.12 -7.59
C ALA A 317 -13.52 -7.30 -6.88
N TYR A 318 -13.93 -6.28 -6.12
CA TYR A 318 -13.04 -5.51 -5.26
C TYR A 318 -13.74 -5.06 -3.98
N THR A 319 -12.94 -4.71 -2.99
CA THR A 319 -13.39 -4.07 -1.75
C THR A 319 -12.84 -2.65 -1.72
N MET A 320 -13.70 -1.66 -1.58
CA MET A 320 -13.31 -0.25 -1.39
C MET A 320 -13.73 0.20 0.00
N SER A 321 -12.86 0.89 0.70
CA SER A 321 -13.16 1.47 2.01
C SER A 321 -12.62 2.88 2.12
N ILE A 322 -13.25 3.67 2.99
CA ILE A 322 -12.81 5.00 3.35
C ILE A 322 -12.66 5.11 4.87
N ASP A 323 -11.54 5.64 5.29
CA ASP A 323 -11.25 6.05 6.66
C ASP A 323 -11.06 7.56 6.65
N SER A 324 -11.86 8.29 7.44
CA SER A 324 -11.77 9.74 7.62
C SER A 324 -11.84 10.06 9.10
N ASP A 325 -11.20 11.16 9.52
CA ASP A 325 -11.21 11.58 10.93
C ASP A 325 -12.64 11.86 11.42
N GLY A 326 -12.97 11.34 12.59
CA GLY A 326 -14.27 11.52 13.23
C GLY A 326 -15.43 10.75 12.61
N THR A 327 -15.18 9.91 11.58
CA THR A 327 -16.23 9.11 10.94
C THR A 327 -16.00 7.62 11.13
N PRO A 328 -17.06 6.78 11.15
CA PRO A 328 -16.91 5.34 11.07
C PRO A 328 -16.19 4.92 9.77
N ARG A 329 -15.46 3.81 9.83
CA ARG A 329 -14.96 3.16 8.62
C ARG A 329 -16.13 2.67 7.78
N VAL A 330 -16.19 3.11 6.53
CA VAL A 330 -17.20 2.66 5.56
C VAL A 330 -16.54 1.74 4.54
N THR A 331 -17.13 0.57 4.32
CA THR A 331 -16.64 -0.43 3.37
C THR A 331 -17.75 -0.84 2.43
N VAL A 332 -17.45 -0.87 1.13
CA VAL A 332 -18.31 -1.42 0.08
C VAL A 332 -17.57 -2.57 -0.59
N ARG A 333 -18.22 -3.72 -0.67
CA ARG A 333 -17.72 -4.89 -1.37
C ARG A 333 -18.59 -5.20 -2.57
N THR A 334 -17.98 -5.35 -3.74
CA THR A 334 -18.64 -5.85 -4.94
C THR A 334 -18.48 -7.37 -5.00
N SER A 335 -19.55 -8.09 -5.39
CA SER A 335 -19.50 -9.54 -5.60
C SER A 335 -19.09 -9.93 -7.02
N THR A 336 -19.33 -9.03 -7.96
CA THR A 336 -18.89 -9.06 -9.36
C THR A 336 -18.36 -7.68 -9.67
N GLY A 337 -17.42 -7.55 -10.57
CA GLY A 337 -16.95 -6.25 -11.00
C GLY A 337 -18.11 -5.39 -11.47
N PRO A 338 -18.11 -4.09 -11.17
CA PRO A 338 -19.14 -3.20 -11.66
C PRO A 338 -19.02 -3.10 -13.17
N ARG A 339 -20.11 -3.18 -13.88
CA ARG A 339 -20.20 -2.60 -15.23
C ARG A 339 -19.94 -1.11 -15.10
N GLU A 340 -19.57 -0.45 -16.20
CA GLU A 340 -19.22 0.98 -16.20
C GLU A 340 -20.29 1.86 -15.52
N ASP A 341 -21.57 1.40 -15.54
CA ASP A 341 -22.72 2.05 -14.92
C ASP A 341 -23.07 1.53 -13.52
N ASP A 342 -22.37 0.52 -12.99
CA ASP A 342 -22.72 -0.22 -11.76
C ASP A 342 -21.75 0.04 -10.59
N ARG A 343 -21.12 1.20 -10.54
CA ARG A 343 -20.12 1.53 -9.51
C ARG A 343 -20.76 2.13 -8.28
N SER A 344 -20.38 1.62 -7.10
CA SER A 344 -20.66 2.31 -5.85
C SER A 344 -19.74 3.51 -5.69
N THR A 345 -20.32 4.65 -5.35
CA THR A 345 -19.62 5.91 -5.21
C THR A 345 -19.55 6.35 -3.76
N PHE A 346 -18.36 6.66 -3.27
CA PHE A 346 -18.18 7.47 -2.06
C PHE A 346 -18.21 8.95 -2.43
N ARG A 347 -19.08 9.71 -1.78
CA ARG A 347 -19.10 11.17 -1.86
C ARG A 347 -18.68 11.73 -0.51
N ALA A 348 -17.68 12.57 -0.51
CA ALA A 348 -17.28 13.31 0.66
C ALA A 348 -17.74 14.76 0.53
N ASP A 349 -18.47 15.24 1.53
CA ASP A 349 -18.96 16.61 1.56
C ASP A 349 -17.93 17.61 2.14
N THR A 350 -18.26 18.88 2.10
CA THR A 350 -17.41 19.97 2.62
C THR A 350 -17.32 19.99 4.15
N GLU A 351 -18.23 19.30 4.84
CA GLU A 351 -18.28 19.22 6.32
C GLU A 351 -17.53 18.01 6.86
N GLY A 352 -17.04 17.13 5.96
CA GLY A 352 -16.28 15.93 6.31
C GLY A 352 -17.13 14.66 6.40
N GLY A 353 -18.42 14.73 6.09
CA GLY A 353 -19.29 13.56 5.98
C GLY A 353 -18.95 12.69 4.78
N VAL A 354 -19.36 11.43 4.83
CA VAL A 354 -19.21 10.47 3.74
C VAL A 354 -20.59 9.90 3.39
N GLU A 355 -21.01 10.13 2.16
CA GLU A 355 -22.22 9.53 1.59
C GLU A 355 -21.82 8.36 0.68
N VAL A 356 -22.51 7.23 0.77
CA VAL A 356 -22.37 6.10 -0.14
C VAL A 356 -23.62 6.05 -1.02
N ALA A 357 -23.42 6.08 -2.33
CA ALA A 357 -24.49 5.87 -3.31
C ALA A 357 -24.28 4.53 -4.02
N PRO A 358 -25.31 3.65 -4.07
CA PRO A 358 -25.24 2.44 -4.88
C PRO A 358 -25.27 2.79 -6.38
N PRO A 359 -24.84 1.86 -7.24
CA PRO A 359 -24.98 2.03 -8.69
C PRO A 359 -26.45 2.15 -9.08
N PRO A 360 -26.77 2.85 -10.17
CA PRO A 360 -28.13 2.92 -10.69
C PRO A 360 -28.72 1.53 -10.98
N GLY A 361 -29.92 1.25 -10.50
CA GLY A 361 -30.61 -0.02 -10.70
C GLY A 361 -30.17 -1.16 -9.76
N HIS A 362 -29.30 -0.86 -8.77
CA HIS A 362 -28.76 -1.84 -7.83
C HIS A 362 -28.91 -1.41 -6.38
N GLU A 363 -28.89 -2.41 -5.48
CA GLU A 363 -28.74 -2.19 -4.04
C GLU A 363 -27.26 -2.43 -3.66
N ALA A 364 -26.72 -1.64 -2.77
CA ALA A 364 -25.38 -1.86 -2.20
C ALA A 364 -25.50 -2.33 -0.76
N ASP A 365 -24.67 -3.27 -0.36
CA ASP A 365 -24.45 -3.60 1.04
C ASP A 365 -23.35 -2.68 1.57
N VAL A 366 -23.72 -1.71 2.41
CA VAL A 366 -22.82 -0.81 3.10
C VAL A 366 -22.56 -1.35 4.48
N ASN A 367 -21.31 -1.57 4.80
CA ASN A 367 -20.87 -1.94 6.12
C ASN A 367 -20.16 -0.75 6.77
N MET A 368 -20.69 -0.27 7.90
CA MET A 368 -20.06 0.76 8.72
C MET A 368 -19.58 0.14 10.01
N ALA A 369 -18.32 0.34 10.33
CA ALA A 369 -17.73 -0.15 11.54
C ALA A 369 -17.05 1.00 12.31
N ASN A 370 -17.44 1.15 13.56
CA ASN A 370 -16.70 1.93 14.54
C ASN A 370 -16.49 1.07 15.78
N GLY A 371 -15.52 1.37 16.62
CA GLY A 371 -15.29 0.68 17.88
C GLY A 371 -16.13 -0.61 18.06
N TYR A 372 -17.15 -0.55 18.90
CA TYR A 372 -17.99 -1.71 19.26
C TYR A 372 -19.13 -2.02 18.28
N ASN A 373 -19.42 -1.14 17.34
CA ASN A 373 -20.60 -1.25 16.50
C ASN A 373 -20.23 -1.60 15.05
N ASN A 374 -20.98 -2.58 14.53
CA ASN A 374 -20.99 -2.90 13.11
C ASN A 374 -22.43 -2.75 12.62
N PHE A 375 -22.62 -1.93 11.61
CA PHE A 375 -23.92 -1.68 11.03
C PHE A 375 -23.88 -2.02 9.53
N ASN A 376 -24.71 -2.94 9.13
CA ASN A 376 -24.94 -3.27 7.73
C ASN A 376 -26.28 -2.71 7.30
N ALA A 377 -26.30 -1.93 6.24
CA ALA A 377 -27.52 -1.44 5.65
C ALA A 377 -27.53 -1.71 4.14
N PRO A 378 -28.59 -2.31 3.61
CA PRO A 378 -28.83 -2.22 2.19
C PRO A 378 -29.21 -0.78 1.86
N VAL A 379 -28.57 -0.22 0.85
CA VAL A 379 -28.93 1.09 0.29
C VAL A 379 -29.71 0.81 -0.99
N PRO A 380 -31.01 1.14 -1.06
CA PRO A 380 -31.82 0.86 -2.23
C PRO A 380 -31.41 1.71 -3.42
N ASP A 381 -31.81 1.29 -4.61
CA ASP A 381 -31.61 2.04 -5.86
C ASP A 381 -32.10 3.48 -5.71
N GLY A 382 -31.24 4.43 -6.08
CA GLY A 382 -31.51 5.87 -5.94
C GLY A 382 -31.54 6.38 -4.49
N GLY A 383 -31.18 5.55 -3.51
CA GLY A 383 -30.94 5.93 -2.13
C GLY A 383 -29.51 6.37 -1.88
N SER A 384 -29.29 6.96 -0.73
CA SER A 384 -27.96 7.23 -0.22
C SER A 384 -27.89 6.90 1.27
N PHE A 385 -26.71 6.62 1.76
CA PHE A 385 -26.41 6.40 3.16
C PHE A 385 -25.44 7.51 3.62
N ASN A 386 -25.80 8.23 4.68
CA ASN A 386 -25.02 9.31 5.29
C ASN A 386 -24.63 8.97 6.72
#